data_eb6d62c0e7cc2e8701e6ed879bfc6604
#
_entry.id   eb6d62c0e7cc2e8701e6ed879bfc6604
#
_cell.length_a   1.000
_cell.length_b   1.000
_cell.length_c   1.000
_cell.angle_alpha   90.00
_cell.angle_beta   90.00
_cell.angle_gamma   90.00
#
_symmetry.space_group_name_H-M   'P 1'
#
loop_
_entity.id
_entity.type
_entity.pdbx_description
1 polymer ?
#
loop_
_entity_poly.entity_id
_entity_poly.type
_entity_poly.pdbx_seq_one_letter_code
_entity_poly.pdbx_strand_id
1 'polypeptide(L)'
;MGQDSSYRRRSRTPLSESFSYEEENHRECKYKSPTRRRLGNDALSKALHQISKSPFTRRIEGATLPRHFHQPMFTIYNGRMDLVEHVSHFNQRMAVHSKDEALMCKVFLSSLGPVAIRWFDGLKADSIDSFKELTRAFGSRFITCTRVPRPIDSLLSLSMREGETLKKYSDRYWEMFNEIDGNFDDVAISNFKAGLPTEHDLKKSLTGKPVASVR
;
A
#
# COMPACT_ATOMS: atom_id res chain seq x y z
N MET A 1 48.63 48.83 -33.42
CA MET A 1 48.64 49.60 -32.17
C MET A 1 47.80 48.78 -31.21
N GLY A 2 48.37 48.11 -30.32
CA GLY A 2 49.26 48.18 -29.21
C GLY A 2 48.69 47.28 -28.15
N GLN A 3 49.48 46.28 -27.86
CA GLN A 3 50.13 45.90 -26.57
C GLN A 3 49.13 45.37 -25.53
N ASP A 4 49.16 44.07 -25.23
CA ASP A 4 50.11 43.28 -24.45
C ASP A 4 50.10 43.67 -22.95
N SER A 5 49.76 42.77 -22.09
CA SER A 5 50.42 42.55 -20.80
C SER A 5 49.87 41.31 -20.06
N SER A 6 50.73 40.30 -20.04
CA SER A 6 50.68 39.11 -19.21
C SER A 6 51.00 39.42 -17.76
N TYR A 7 50.27 38.87 -16.78
CA TYR A 7 50.72 38.73 -15.40
C TYR A 7 50.59 37.29 -14.91
N ARG A 8 51.74 36.61 -14.91
CA ARG A 8 51.98 35.37 -14.14
C ARG A 8 52.02 35.73 -12.66
N ARG A 9 51.20 35.06 -11.84
CA ARG A 9 51.44 34.97 -10.40
C ARG A 9 51.84 33.54 -10.03
N ARG A 10 53.03 33.45 -9.48
CA ARG A 10 53.66 32.26 -8.92
C ARG A 10 52.99 31.88 -7.61
N SER A 11 52.60 30.59 -7.48
CA SER A 11 52.20 29.98 -6.23
C SER A 11 53.43 29.73 -5.35
N ARG A 12 53.40 30.23 -4.12
CA ARG A 12 54.36 29.88 -3.07
C ARG A 12 53.75 28.74 -2.25
N THR A 13 54.44 27.62 -2.18
CA THR A 13 54.26 26.52 -1.23
C THR A 13 54.72 26.95 0.16
N PRO A 14 54.00 26.69 1.24
CA PRO A 14 54.53 26.80 2.60
C PRO A 14 55.27 25.52 2.99
N LEU A 15 56.31 25.73 3.75
CA LEU A 15 57.24 24.77 4.31
C LEU A 15 56.57 23.76 5.24
N SER A 16 57.05 22.51 5.17
CA SER A 16 56.75 21.42 6.07
C SER A 16 57.33 21.68 7.44
N GLU A 17 56.52 21.83 8.46
CA GLU A 17 56.93 21.71 9.86
C GLU A 17 56.92 20.23 10.27
N SER A 18 58.08 19.74 10.61
CA SER A 18 58.31 18.43 11.20
C SER A 18 57.89 18.44 12.67
N PHE A 19 56.78 17.77 12.99
CA PHE A 19 56.47 17.45 14.38
C PHE A 19 57.14 16.12 14.77
N SER A 20 58.00 16.22 15.77
CA SER A 20 58.59 15.10 16.47
C SER A 20 57.52 14.37 17.27
N TYR A 21 57.32 13.08 16.97
CA TYR A 21 56.45 12.22 17.78
C TYR A 21 57.22 11.75 19.00
N GLU A 22 56.75 12.14 20.17
CA GLU A 22 57.14 11.52 21.43
C GLU A 22 56.53 10.11 21.52
N GLU A 23 57.37 9.16 21.83
CA GLU A 23 57.10 7.75 21.99
C GLU A 23 56.32 7.55 23.32
N GLU A 24 54.97 7.66 23.27
CA GLU A 24 54.13 7.24 24.40
C GLU A 24 53.88 5.74 24.33
N ASN A 25 54.36 5.08 25.39
CA ASN A 25 54.15 3.69 25.72
C ASN A 25 52.72 3.22 25.52
N HIS A 26 52.38 2.60 24.38
CA HIS A 26 51.16 1.86 24.19
C HIS A 26 51.18 0.57 25.04
N ARG A 27 50.60 0.60 26.22
CA ARG A 27 50.09 -0.60 26.89
C ARG A 27 49.08 -1.29 25.93
N GLU A 28 49.50 -2.41 25.40
CA GLU A 28 48.69 -3.30 24.59
C GLU A 28 47.43 -3.71 25.39
N CYS A 29 46.35 -2.95 25.19
CA CYS A 29 45.06 -3.35 25.68
C CYS A 29 44.59 -4.48 24.75
N LYS A 30 44.82 -5.73 25.17
CA LYS A 30 44.29 -6.95 24.54
C LYS A 30 42.77 -6.88 24.58
N TYR A 31 42.17 -6.21 23.59
CA TYR A 31 40.74 -6.28 23.32
C TYR A 31 40.44 -7.74 22.95
N LYS A 32 39.99 -8.52 23.94
CA LYS A 32 39.36 -9.81 23.65
C LYS A 32 38.09 -9.48 22.87
N SER A 33 38.13 -9.65 21.53
CA SER A 33 36.96 -9.64 20.69
C SER A 33 35.89 -10.51 21.33
N PRO A 34 34.69 -9.98 21.61
CA PRO A 34 33.63 -10.83 22.12
C PRO A 34 33.40 -11.94 21.10
N THR A 35 33.54 -13.18 21.55
CA THR A 35 33.26 -14.37 20.78
C THR A 35 31.89 -14.19 20.13
N ARG A 36 31.87 -13.92 18.84
CA ARG A 36 30.66 -13.81 18.02
C ARG A 36 29.89 -15.11 18.25
N ARG A 37 28.86 -15.03 19.09
CA ARG A 37 28.03 -16.16 19.45
C ARG A 37 27.54 -16.82 18.17
N ARG A 38 27.86 -18.08 17.95
CA ARG A 38 27.36 -18.96 16.87
C ARG A 38 25.84 -19.05 16.81
N LEU A 39 25.12 -18.53 17.80
CA LEU A 39 23.65 -18.46 17.83
C LEU A 39 23.03 -17.70 16.65
N GLY A 40 23.73 -16.75 16.03
CA GLY A 40 23.18 -15.98 14.89
C GLY A 40 23.05 -16.79 13.60
N ASN A 41 23.98 -17.72 13.35
CA ASN A 41 23.98 -18.48 12.10
C ASN A 41 22.90 -19.57 12.08
N ASP A 42 22.64 -20.22 13.22
CA ASP A 42 21.62 -21.27 13.30
C ASP A 42 20.20 -20.70 13.19
N ALA A 43 19.94 -19.54 13.81
CA ALA A 43 18.65 -18.85 13.70
C ALA A 43 18.42 -18.32 12.26
N LEU A 44 19.45 -17.73 11.65
CA LEU A 44 19.41 -17.28 10.26
C LEU A 44 19.23 -18.45 9.30
N SER A 45 19.99 -19.54 9.49
CA SER A 45 19.89 -20.75 8.67
C SER A 45 18.49 -21.38 8.76
N LYS A 46 17.91 -21.46 9.96
CA LYS A 46 16.53 -21.93 10.15
C LYS A 46 15.52 -21.01 9.45
N ALA A 47 15.67 -19.69 9.57
CA ALA A 47 14.79 -18.73 8.90
C ALA A 47 14.88 -18.85 7.37
N LEU A 48 16.10 -18.94 6.81
CA LEU A 48 16.30 -19.13 5.38
C LEU A 48 15.75 -20.48 4.90
N HIS A 49 15.91 -21.55 5.69
CA HIS A 49 15.34 -22.85 5.36
C HIS A 49 13.81 -22.84 5.42
N GLN A 50 13.21 -22.05 6.29
CA GLN A 50 11.75 -21.89 6.37
C GLN A 50 11.20 -21.13 5.16
N ILE A 51 11.88 -20.07 4.74
CA ILE A 51 11.52 -19.30 3.53
C ILE A 51 11.68 -20.12 2.26
N SER A 52 12.58 -21.11 2.24
CA SER A 52 12.80 -22.00 1.08
C SER A 52 11.67 -23.01 0.85
N LYS A 53 10.75 -23.16 1.80
CA LYS A 53 9.59 -24.05 1.67
C LYS A 53 8.37 -23.23 1.28
N SER A 54 7.96 -23.36 0.02
CA SER A 54 6.78 -22.68 -0.48
C SER A 54 5.51 -23.13 0.26
N PRO A 55 4.62 -22.21 0.66
CA PRO A 55 3.29 -22.55 1.13
C PRO A 55 2.40 -23.19 0.05
N PHE A 56 2.73 -23.00 -1.21
CA PHE A 56 1.99 -23.60 -2.31
C PHE A 56 2.23 -25.10 -2.42
N THR A 57 1.19 -25.84 -2.80
CA THR A 57 1.32 -27.24 -3.17
C THR A 57 2.14 -27.40 -4.45
N ARG A 58 2.68 -28.59 -4.67
CA ARG A 58 3.44 -28.92 -5.90
C ARG A 58 2.64 -28.62 -7.18
N ARG A 59 1.32 -28.71 -7.12
CA ARG A 59 0.42 -28.40 -8.24
C ARG A 59 0.51 -26.92 -8.63
N ILE A 60 0.48 -26.05 -7.67
CA ILE A 60 0.62 -24.60 -7.90
C ILE A 60 2.07 -24.25 -8.25
N GLU A 61 3.03 -24.77 -7.47
CA GLU A 61 4.45 -24.42 -7.62
C GLU A 61 5.01 -24.89 -8.97
N GLY A 62 4.69 -26.11 -9.38
CA GLY A 62 5.17 -26.72 -10.64
C GLY A 62 4.45 -26.21 -11.90
N ALA A 63 3.36 -25.46 -11.77
CA ALA A 63 2.65 -24.95 -12.93
C ALA A 63 3.48 -23.92 -13.70
N THR A 64 3.53 -24.06 -15.02
CA THR A 64 4.22 -23.14 -15.93
C THR A 64 3.33 -21.92 -16.23
N LEU A 65 3.93 -20.73 -16.24
CA LEU A 65 3.21 -19.53 -16.63
C LEU A 65 2.93 -19.54 -18.15
N PRO A 66 1.80 -18.99 -18.62
CA PRO A 66 1.51 -18.88 -20.03
C PRO A 66 2.57 -18.06 -20.77
N ARG A 67 3.02 -18.52 -21.94
CA ARG A 67 4.14 -17.91 -22.71
C ARG A 67 3.94 -16.43 -23.04
N HIS A 68 2.71 -15.98 -23.19
CA HIS A 68 2.34 -14.59 -23.53
C HIS A 68 1.68 -13.84 -22.38
N PHE A 69 1.88 -14.30 -21.14
CA PHE A 69 1.35 -13.58 -19.98
C PHE A 69 2.14 -12.30 -19.72
N HIS A 70 1.46 -11.18 -19.74
CA HIS A 70 1.99 -9.90 -19.31
C HIS A 70 1.36 -9.55 -17.96
N GLN A 71 2.19 -9.46 -16.95
CA GLN A 71 1.71 -9.15 -15.61
C GLN A 71 1.15 -7.72 -15.56
N PRO A 72 -0.11 -7.56 -15.11
CA PRO A 72 -0.68 -6.23 -14.90
C PRO A 72 0.05 -5.48 -13.78
N MET A 73 -0.01 -4.15 -13.84
CA MET A 73 0.42 -3.31 -12.72
C MET A 73 -0.61 -3.37 -11.60
N PHE A 74 -0.17 -3.63 -10.38
CA PHE A 74 -1.00 -3.67 -9.19
C PHE A 74 -0.66 -2.54 -8.23
N THR A 75 -1.67 -2.06 -7.49
CA THR A 75 -1.42 -1.31 -6.27
C THR A 75 -0.97 -2.29 -5.19
N ILE A 76 0.20 -2.04 -4.62
CA ILE A 76 0.81 -2.95 -3.64
C ILE A 76 0.07 -2.85 -2.30
N TYR A 77 -0.39 -3.98 -1.79
CA TYR A 77 -1.03 -4.07 -0.48
C TYR A 77 -0.04 -3.79 0.64
N ASN A 78 -0.24 -2.71 1.36
CA ASN A 78 0.68 -2.24 2.42
C ASN A 78 0.36 -2.76 3.83
N GLY A 79 -0.66 -3.61 3.98
CA GLY A 79 -1.12 -4.14 5.27
C GLY A 79 -2.09 -3.24 6.03
N ARG A 80 -2.51 -2.09 5.46
CA ARG A 80 -3.46 -1.13 6.05
C ARG A 80 -4.60 -0.73 5.11
N MET A 81 -4.47 -1.07 3.84
CA MET A 81 -5.51 -0.83 2.83
C MET A 81 -6.69 -1.76 3.06
N ASP A 82 -7.85 -1.39 2.50
CA ASP A 82 -9.01 -2.29 2.47
C ASP A 82 -8.66 -3.59 1.75
N LEU A 83 -8.83 -4.67 2.47
CA LEU A 83 -8.56 -6.03 2.02
C LEU A 83 -9.49 -6.44 0.87
N VAL A 84 -10.79 -6.15 1.02
CA VAL A 84 -11.81 -6.57 0.05
C VAL A 84 -11.62 -5.82 -1.26
N GLU A 85 -11.35 -4.52 -1.16
CA GLU A 85 -11.03 -3.68 -2.32
C GLU A 85 -9.77 -4.19 -3.04
N HIS A 86 -8.71 -4.51 -2.29
CA HIS A 86 -7.46 -5.04 -2.87
C HIS A 86 -7.70 -6.33 -3.66
N VAL A 87 -8.39 -7.32 -3.07
CA VAL A 87 -8.69 -8.60 -3.74
C VAL A 87 -9.63 -8.39 -4.93
N SER A 88 -10.60 -7.47 -4.81
CA SER A 88 -11.52 -7.12 -5.90
C SER A 88 -10.77 -6.53 -7.10
N HIS A 89 -9.89 -5.56 -6.87
CA HIS A 89 -9.07 -4.96 -7.93
C HIS A 89 -8.14 -5.99 -8.57
N PHE A 90 -7.53 -6.88 -7.78
CA PHE A 90 -6.74 -7.97 -8.31
C PHE A 90 -7.56 -8.86 -9.25
N ASN A 91 -8.75 -9.31 -8.80
CA ASN A 91 -9.64 -10.14 -9.59
C ASN A 91 -10.08 -9.47 -10.89
N GLN A 92 -10.39 -8.17 -10.86
CA GLN A 92 -10.75 -7.40 -12.05
C GLN A 92 -9.61 -7.38 -13.08
N ARG A 93 -8.38 -7.13 -12.64
CA ARG A 93 -7.20 -7.10 -13.52
C ARG A 93 -6.83 -8.47 -14.07
N MET A 94 -7.11 -9.52 -13.33
CA MET A 94 -6.82 -10.91 -13.67
C MET A 94 -8.03 -11.66 -14.27
N ALA A 95 -9.15 -10.99 -14.56
CA ALA A 95 -10.42 -11.62 -14.94
C ALA A 95 -10.29 -12.60 -16.13
N VAL A 96 -9.49 -12.26 -17.13
CA VAL A 96 -9.26 -13.12 -18.32
C VAL A 96 -8.49 -14.40 -18.00
N HIS A 97 -7.82 -14.45 -16.85
CA HIS A 97 -7.03 -15.58 -16.35
C HIS A 97 -7.63 -16.27 -15.13
N SER A 98 -8.86 -15.94 -14.76
CA SER A 98 -9.53 -16.40 -13.52
C SER A 98 -9.67 -17.92 -13.38
N LYS A 99 -9.57 -18.67 -14.49
CA LYS A 99 -9.59 -20.14 -14.50
C LYS A 99 -8.23 -20.77 -14.21
N ASP A 100 -7.15 -20.03 -14.28
CA ASP A 100 -5.80 -20.52 -14.02
C ASP A 100 -5.42 -20.25 -12.55
N GLU A 101 -5.79 -21.18 -11.69
CA GLU A 101 -5.55 -21.12 -10.23
C GLU A 101 -4.07 -20.90 -9.89
N ALA A 102 -3.16 -21.54 -10.62
CA ALA A 102 -1.73 -21.42 -10.35
C ALA A 102 -1.21 -20.04 -10.72
N LEU A 103 -1.64 -19.52 -11.87
CA LEU A 103 -1.29 -18.17 -12.30
C LEU A 103 -1.87 -17.13 -11.31
N MET A 104 -3.14 -17.28 -10.93
CA MET A 104 -3.78 -16.40 -9.96
C MET A 104 -3.00 -16.37 -8.64
N CYS A 105 -2.64 -17.52 -8.10
CA CYS A 105 -1.85 -17.63 -6.86
C CYS A 105 -0.47 -16.96 -6.97
N LYS A 106 0.29 -17.30 -8.00
CA LYS A 106 1.65 -16.77 -8.18
C LYS A 106 1.67 -15.27 -8.41
N VAL A 107 0.75 -14.77 -9.23
CA VAL A 107 0.67 -13.34 -9.54
C VAL A 107 0.14 -12.53 -8.36
N PHE A 108 -0.74 -13.10 -7.53
CA PHE A 108 -1.25 -12.42 -6.32
C PHE A 108 -0.11 -11.99 -5.39
N LEU A 109 0.92 -12.81 -5.24
CA LEU A 109 2.07 -12.46 -4.40
C LEU A 109 2.77 -11.17 -4.87
N SER A 110 2.78 -10.89 -6.16
CA SER A 110 3.37 -9.66 -6.70
C SER A 110 2.57 -8.39 -6.40
N SER A 111 1.33 -8.54 -5.94
CA SER A 111 0.51 -7.44 -5.45
C SER A 111 0.64 -7.19 -3.95
N LEU A 112 1.45 -7.99 -3.25
CA LEU A 112 1.62 -7.92 -1.81
C LEU A 112 2.89 -7.14 -1.44
N GLY A 113 2.77 -6.29 -0.44
CA GLY A 113 3.90 -5.57 0.15
C GLY A 113 4.63 -6.39 1.23
N PRO A 114 5.73 -5.86 1.78
CA PRO A 114 6.63 -6.60 2.67
C PRO A 114 5.97 -7.23 3.90
N VAL A 115 4.91 -6.60 4.43
CA VAL A 115 4.18 -7.11 5.59
C VAL A 115 3.41 -8.38 5.24
N ALA A 116 2.72 -8.36 4.09
CA ALA A 116 1.93 -9.49 3.62
C ALA A 116 2.80 -10.62 3.08
N ILE A 117 3.92 -10.32 2.44
CA ILE A 117 4.90 -11.33 2.00
C ILE A 117 5.47 -12.06 3.22
N ARG A 118 5.90 -11.36 4.28
CA ARG A 118 6.38 -12.04 5.52
C ARG A 118 5.32 -12.93 6.16
N TRP A 119 4.05 -12.54 6.09
CA TRP A 119 2.96 -13.40 6.53
C TRP A 119 2.87 -14.66 5.66
N PHE A 120 2.92 -14.51 4.33
CA PHE A 120 2.87 -15.64 3.40
C PHE A 120 4.02 -16.62 3.63
N ASP A 121 5.24 -16.13 3.79
CA ASP A 121 6.44 -16.95 4.07
C ASP A 121 6.34 -17.70 5.41
N GLY A 122 5.50 -17.22 6.34
CA GLY A 122 5.22 -17.87 7.62
C GLY A 122 4.13 -18.94 7.57
N LEU A 123 3.47 -19.14 6.43
CA LEU A 123 2.46 -20.19 6.28
C LEU A 123 3.12 -21.58 6.26
N LYS A 124 2.32 -22.61 6.60
CA LYS A 124 2.79 -23.99 6.54
C LYS A 124 3.06 -24.37 5.08
N ALA A 125 4.16 -25.08 4.82
CA ALA A 125 4.47 -25.63 3.52
C ALA A 125 3.31 -26.51 3.00
N ASP A 126 3.07 -26.50 1.70
CA ASP A 126 2.02 -27.28 1.02
C ASP A 126 0.60 -27.04 1.58
N SER A 127 0.31 -25.83 2.13
CA SER A 127 -0.98 -25.51 2.74
C SER A 127 -1.95 -24.78 1.82
N ILE A 128 -1.50 -24.30 0.67
CA ILE A 128 -2.30 -23.53 -0.29
C ILE A 128 -2.36 -24.28 -1.62
N ASP A 129 -3.54 -24.76 -1.98
CA ASP A 129 -3.78 -25.46 -3.24
C ASP A 129 -4.70 -24.72 -4.23
N SER A 130 -5.27 -23.59 -3.83
CA SER A 130 -6.16 -22.81 -4.68
C SER A 130 -6.06 -21.31 -4.37
N PHE A 131 -6.47 -20.47 -5.32
CA PHE A 131 -6.58 -19.03 -5.11
C PHE A 131 -7.62 -18.70 -4.02
N LYS A 132 -8.68 -19.51 -3.92
CA LYS A 132 -9.69 -19.37 -2.87
C LYS A 132 -9.11 -19.63 -1.47
N GLU A 133 -8.23 -20.62 -1.32
CA GLU A 133 -7.55 -20.88 -0.05
C GLU A 133 -6.59 -19.75 0.30
N LEU A 134 -5.82 -19.28 -0.68
CA LEU A 134 -4.91 -18.15 -0.50
C LEU A 134 -5.65 -16.89 -0.02
N THR A 135 -6.72 -16.51 -0.71
CA THR A 135 -7.51 -15.31 -0.35
C THR A 135 -8.24 -15.48 0.98
N ARG A 136 -8.68 -16.69 1.34
CA ARG A 136 -9.26 -16.98 2.65
C ARG A 136 -8.21 -16.82 3.76
N ALA A 137 -7.01 -17.39 3.58
CA ALA A 137 -5.92 -17.27 4.56
C ALA A 137 -5.48 -15.81 4.71
N PHE A 138 -5.38 -15.08 3.59
CA PHE A 138 -5.08 -13.65 3.55
C PHE A 138 -6.16 -12.85 4.29
N GLY A 139 -7.43 -13.12 4.00
CA GLY A 139 -8.57 -12.51 4.66
C GLY A 139 -8.55 -12.71 6.18
N SER A 140 -8.36 -13.94 6.62
CA SER A 140 -8.29 -14.27 8.05
C SER A 140 -7.18 -13.52 8.79
N ARG A 141 -6.07 -13.23 8.12
CA ARG A 141 -4.92 -12.51 8.72
C ARG A 141 -5.12 -11.00 8.78
N PHE A 142 -5.72 -10.41 7.75
CA PHE A 142 -5.81 -8.97 7.56
C PHE A 142 -7.24 -8.42 7.69
N ILE A 143 -8.18 -9.20 8.22
CA ILE A 143 -9.59 -8.81 8.36
C ILE A 143 -9.79 -7.50 9.14
N THR A 144 -8.91 -7.20 10.08
CA THR A 144 -8.95 -5.94 10.85
C THR A 144 -8.62 -4.71 10.00
N CYS A 145 -8.09 -4.91 8.80
CA CYS A 145 -7.79 -3.85 7.83
C CYS A 145 -8.94 -3.64 6.85
N THR A 146 -10.04 -4.39 6.99
CA THR A 146 -11.25 -4.19 6.17
C THR A 146 -11.90 -2.87 6.59
N ARG A 147 -12.25 -2.07 5.59
CA ARG A 147 -13.00 -0.84 5.81
C ARG A 147 -14.32 -1.17 6.50
N VAL A 148 -14.59 -0.51 7.61
CA VAL A 148 -15.93 -0.56 8.20
C VAL A 148 -16.81 0.38 7.37
N PRO A 149 -17.86 -0.12 6.69
CA PRO A 149 -18.77 0.71 5.93
C PRO A 149 -19.32 1.83 6.84
N ARG A 150 -19.43 3.03 6.31
CA ARG A 150 -20.05 4.12 7.07
C ARG A 150 -21.53 3.83 7.26
N PRO A 151 -22.07 4.01 8.46
CA PRO A 151 -23.50 3.86 8.67
C PRO A 151 -24.25 5.00 7.93
N ILE A 152 -25.44 4.67 7.43
CA ILE A 152 -26.30 5.62 6.73
C ILE A 152 -26.62 6.86 7.57
N ASP A 153 -26.62 6.76 8.88
CA ASP A 153 -26.83 7.86 9.82
C ASP A 153 -25.83 9.01 9.61
N SER A 154 -24.61 8.68 9.14
CA SER A 154 -23.60 9.70 8.80
C SER A 154 -24.06 10.58 7.64
N LEU A 155 -24.80 10.01 6.68
CA LEU A 155 -25.40 10.74 5.57
C LEU A 155 -26.59 11.56 6.04
N LEU A 156 -27.43 10.99 6.91
CA LEU A 156 -28.63 11.65 7.41
C LEU A 156 -28.33 12.91 8.25
N SER A 157 -27.17 12.96 8.85
CA SER A 157 -26.71 14.13 9.63
C SER A 157 -26.06 15.22 8.77
N LEU A 158 -25.94 15.01 7.44
CA LEU A 158 -25.22 15.91 6.56
C LEU A 158 -26.12 17.06 6.07
N SER A 159 -25.77 18.29 6.43
CA SER A 159 -26.41 19.51 5.94
C SER A 159 -25.42 20.49 5.34
N MET A 160 -25.91 21.37 4.48
CA MET A 160 -25.13 22.47 3.92
C MET A 160 -24.79 23.47 5.03
N ARG A 161 -23.51 23.85 5.12
CA ARG A 161 -23.01 24.78 6.15
C ARG A 161 -23.27 26.22 5.75
N GLU A 162 -23.30 27.10 6.74
CA GLU A 162 -23.38 28.53 6.48
C GLU A 162 -22.18 29.01 5.66
N GLY A 163 -22.44 29.76 4.58
CA GLY A 163 -21.41 30.22 3.64
C GLY A 163 -20.80 29.13 2.73
N GLU A 164 -21.27 27.90 2.82
CA GLU A 164 -20.83 26.82 1.93
C GLU A 164 -21.46 26.98 0.54
N THR A 165 -20.68 26.77 -0.52
CA THR A 165 -21.24 26.75 -1.88
C THR A 165 -21.93 25.42 -2.14
N LEU A 166 -22.98 25.44 -3.01
CA LEU A 166 -23.67 24.21 -3.43
C LEU A 166 -22.69 23.13 -3.94
N LYS A 167 -21.68 23.54 -4.72
CA LYS A 167 -20.68 22.63 -5.22
C LYS A 167 -19.94 21.90 -4.09
N LYS A 168 -19.44 22.64 -3.08
CA LYS A 168 -18.72 22.04 -1.94
C LYS A 168 -19.62 21.11 -1.13
N TYR A 169 -20.89 21.50 -0.92
CA TYR A 169 -21.87 20.63 -0.26
C TYR A 169 -22.12 19.36 -1.07
N SER A 170 -22.31 19.48 -2.38
CA SER A 170 -22.51 18.34 -3.29
C SER A 170 -21.32 17.40 -3.30
N ASP A 171 -20.09 17.94 -3.45
CA ASP A 171 -18.85 17.14 -3.47
C ASP A 171 -18.72 16.35 -2.16
N ARG A 172 -18.90 16.98 -1.00
CA ARG A 172 -18.85 16.37 0.33
C ARG A 172 -19.96 15.33 0.54
N TYR A 173 -21.15 15.59 -0.02
CA TYR A 173 -22.28 14.67 0.06
C TYR A 173 -22.01 13.41 -0.76
N TRP A 174 -21.53 13.55 -1.99
CA TRP A 174 -21.17 12.46 -2.87
C TRP A 174 -20.03 11.61 -2.31
N GLU A 175 -19.01 12.24 -1.78
CA GLU A 175 -17.90 11.54 -1.12
C GLU A 175 -18.42 10.64 -0.02
N MET A 176 -19.31 11.14 0.83
CA MET A 176 -19.90 10.37 1.92
C MET A 176 -20.86 9.28 1.41
N PHE A 177 -21.69 9.58 0.42
CA PHE A 177 -22.63 8.63 -0.16
C PHE A 177 -21.91 7.42 -0.78
N ASN A 178 -20.82 7.65 -1.50
CA ASN A 178 -20.00 6.61 -2.11
C ASN A 178 -19.25 5.73 -1.09
N GLU A 179 -19.21 6.14 0.17
CA GLU A 179 -18.64 5.37 1.27
C GLU A 179 -19.65 4.45 1.98
N ILE A 180 -20.93 4.55 1.65
CA ILE A 180 -22.01 3.75 2.23
C ILE A 180 -22.32 2.60 1.28
N ASP A 181 -22.24 1.37 1.80
CA ASP A 181 -22.60 0.18 1.04
C ASP A 181 -24.12 -0.03 1.04
N GLY A 182 -24.67 -0.25 -0.14
CA GLY A 182 -26.09 -0.54 -0.32
C GLY A 182 -26.75 0.34 -1.38
N ASN A 183 -28.00 0.06 -1.66
CA ASN A 183 -28.83 0.86 -2.57
C ASN A 183 -29.75 1.76 -1.75
N PHE A 184 -29.31 3.00 -1.55
CA PHE A 184 -30.01 4.02 -0.75
C PHE A 184 -30.33 5.27 -1.56
N ASP A 185 -30.47 5.15 -2.88
CA ASP A 185 -30.68 6.29 -3.79
C ASP A 185 -31.83 7.19 -3.35
N ASP A 186 -32.98 6.59 -3.02
CA ASP A 186 -34.17 7.37 -2.58
C ASP A 186 -33.94 8.13 -1.28
N VAL A 187 -33.25 7.48 -0.33
CA VAL A 187 -32.91 8.08 0.95
C VAL A 187 -31.88 9.19 0.75
N ALA A 188 -30.89 8.95 -0.13
CA ALA A 188 -29.87 9.94 -0.44
C ALA A 188 -30.46 11.19 -1.10
N ILE A 189 -31.35 11.04 -2.09
CA ILE A 189 -32.04 12.17 -2.73
C ILE A 189 -32.85 12.97 -1.71
N SER A 190 -33.62 12.26 -0.90
CA SER A 190 -34.46 12.89 0.14
C SER A 190 -33.62 13.65 1.16
N ASN A 191 -32.53 13.06 1.62
CA ASN A 191 -31.64 13.67 2.60
C ASN A 191 -30.80 14.83 2.02
N PHE A 192 -30.29 14.69 0.79
CA PHE A 192 -29.59 15.80 0.11
C PHE A 192 -30.48 17.05 0.04
N LYS A 193 -31.74 16.86 -0.35
CA LYS A 193 -32.74 17.90 -0.40
C LYS A 193 -33.07 18.49 0.99
N ALA A 194 -33.19 17.64 2.00
CA ALA A 194 -33.43 18.06 3.39
C ALA A 194 -32.27 18.90 3.92
N GLY A 195 -31.03 18.56 3.59
CA GLY A 195 -29.81 19.22 4.01
C GLY A 195 -29.56 20.61 3.36
N LEU A 196 -30.31 20.97 2.32
CA LEU A 196 -30.25 22.32 1.73
C LEU A 196 -30.98 23.35 2.59
N PRO A 197 -30.49 24.61 2.66
CA PRO A 197 -31.20 25.70 3.30
C PRO A 197 -32.62 25.90 2.73
N THR A 198 -33.56 26.31 3.55
CA THR A 198 -34.97 26.44 3.17
C THR A 198 -35.17 27.37 1.98
N GLU A 199 -34.41 28.44 1.92
CA GLU A 199 -34.54 29.48 0.88
C GLU A 199 -33.74 29.14 -0.40
N HIS A 200 -33.00 28.02 -0.43
CA HIS A 200 -32.16 27.67 -1.59
C HIS A 200 -33.03 27.30 -2.80
N ASP A 201 -32.78 27.93 -3.95
CA ASP A 201 -33.55 27.73 -5.18
C ASP A 201 -33.59 26.29 -5.66
N LEU A 202 -32.47 25.55 -5.50
CA LEU A 202 -32.43 24.12 -5.84
C LEU A 202 -33.39 23.31 -4.96
N LYS A 203 -33.55 23.64 -3.66
CA LYS A 203 -34.50 22.98 -2.78
C LYS A 203 -35.92 23.17 -3.27
N LYS A 204 -36.27 24.39 -3.67
CA LYS A 204 -37.59 24.70 -4.25
C LYS A 204 -37.83 23.91 -5.55
N SER A 205 -36.81 23.86 -6.43
CA SER A 205 -36.87 23.12 -7.69
C SER A 205 -37.06 21.61 -7.47
N LEU A 206 -36.25 21.00 -6.59
CA LEU A 206 -36.34 19.58 -6.28
C LEU A 206 -37.63 19.19 -5.54
N THR A 207 -38.31 20.15 -4.94
CA THR A 207 -39.62 19.94 -4.29
C THR A 207 -40.72 19.87 -5.33
N GLY A 208 -40.63 20.70 -6.38
CA GLY A 208 -41.66 20.77 -7.42
C GLY A 208 -41.54 19.66 -8.50
N LYS A 209 -40.35 19.08 -8.67
CA LYS A 209 -40.11 17.99 -9.62
C LYS A 209 -39.35 16.85 -8.92
N PRO A 210 -40.02 15.75 -8.58
CA PRO A 210 -39.36 14.63 -7.92
C PRO A 210 -38.31 14.03 -8.84
N VAL A 211 -37.10 13.90 -8.31
CA VAL A 211 -35.95 13.25 -8.95
C VAL A 211 -35.94 11.80 -8.49
N ALA A 212 -35.86 10.86 -9.43
CA ALA A 212 -35.92 9.42 -9.15
C ALA A 212 -34.52 8.74 -9.12
N SER A 213 -33.45 9.47 -9.44
CA SER A 213 -32.09 8.90 -9.47
C SER A 213 -31.05 9.95 -9.09
N VAL A 214 -29.99 9.50 -8.47
CA VAL A 214 -28.82 10.30 -8.07
C VAL A 214 -27.82 10.43 -9.22
N ARG A 215 -28.03 9.75 -10.36
CA ARG A 215 -27.19 9.77 -11.56
C ARG A 215 -27.62 10.81 -12.56
#